data_b3bb66a6d81b11146c0d07c86b07853c
#
_entry.id   b3bb66a6d81b11146c0d07c86b07853c
#
_cell.length_a   1.000
_cell.length_b   1.000
_cell.length_c   1.000
_cell.angle_alpha   90.00
_cell.angle_beta   90.00
_cell.angle_gamma   90.00
#
_symmetry.space_group_name_H-M   'P 1'
#
loop_
_entity.id
_entity.type
_entity.pdbx_description
1 polymer ?
#
loop_
_entity_poly.entity_id
_entity_poly.type
_entity_poly.pdbx_seq_one_letter_code
_entity_poly.pdbx_strand_id
1 'polypeptide(L)'
;MNKVLKGLVAVAATAAMAVAGFAGASTAMAVDGNTVNVTVPSAESNLNGHAYTAYQILSGTQATSGGALGDAKWGTGINDTAFLDALKADTTIGGYFTKVTDAKGFAEALSNTDNFPADGANTRLVAKIAMKNTKGTGTALAAGSSTQLDKGYYLIVDSTTDGQTVYNPAVLAITSNIEIKDKTDVPTLEKKVQENKKDATGDTAYGSKFNDVADYNIGDEVPFHLIGSVPDMSQYETYTYKFTDTFDKGFDAVDTSNVKVYLSNDKKLDLEGESVDTDITSYFSGTNGSIQYTPATEAQGETAGTNATLTVSTKDLKKAATYSKEQPQYVIVSYTAKLNANAKIGLPGNVNEAYLTYSNKPDQSGQGENQPTGNTPEDKVIVFTYGLDVTKVDSKNDETKLKDAEFKLKNSDGKWATITDGKVTGWADAESQGSVLKSGEDGKFKVEGLDDGNYTLRETKAPAGYNLPANGFSVTLKATTANNQTWNGTANTALTDLAVKVDQTDGTGNVDTGLGAITIKNTQGSSLPSTGGMGTVLLYVAGIAVFVLAGATLVMALRRRNA
;
A
#
# COMPACT_ATOMS: atom_id res chain seq x y z
N MET A 1 -18.16 -5.64 -7.70
CA MET A 1 -18.18 -5.59 -9.18
C MET A 1 -17.91 -4.14 -9.59
N ASN A 2 -16.69 -3.67 -9.35
CA ASN A 2 -16.26 -2.36 -9.81
C ASN A 2 -15.43 -2.58 -11.08
N LYS A 3 -16.05 -2.21 -12.18
CA LYS A 3 -15.35 -2.12 -13.46
C LYS A 3 -14.31 -1.01 -13.32
N VAL A 4 -13.04 -1.40 -13.19
CA VAL A 4 -11.93 -0.53 -13.51
C VAL A 4 -12.15 -0.10 -14.96
N LEU A 5 -12.57 1.12 -15.14
CA LEU A 5 -12.68 1.74 -16.44
C LEU A 5 -11.26 1.91 -16.95
N LYS A 6 -10.83 0.99 -17.80
CA LYS A 6 -9.64 1.16 -18.62
C LYS A 6 -9.83 2.46 -19.39
N GLY A 7 -9.11 3.48 -19.00
CA GLY A 7 -9.03 4.73 -19.75
C GLY A 7 -8.49 4.43 -21.13
N LEU A 8 -9.36 4.21 -22.07
CA LEU A 8 -9.04 4.02 -23.46
C LEU A 8 -8.85 5.40 -24.06
N VAL A 9 -7.63 5.82 -24.12
CA VAL A 9 -7.29 7.01 -24.87
C VAL A 9 -6.87 6.62 -26.25
N ALA A 10 -7.79 6.65 -27.13
CA ALA A 10 -7.48 6.98 -28.48
C ALA A 10 -7.98 8.41 -28.69
N VAL A 11 -7.12 9.39 -28.61
CA VAL A 11 -7.35 10.56 -29.44
C VAL A 11 -7.16 10.08 -30.86
N ALA A 12 -8.19 9.57 -31.42
CA ALA A 12 -8.43 9.82 -32.82
C ALA A 12 -8.87 11.29 -32.95
N ALA A 13 -8.01 12.24 -32.59
CA ALA A 13 -7.92 13.39 -33.43
C ALA A 13 -7.25 12.89 -34.72
N THR A 14 -7.95 12.08 -35.47
CA THR A 14 -7.86 12.09 -36.91
C THR A 14 -8.49 13.38 -37.43
N ALA A 15 -8.10 14.52 -36.87
CA ALA A 15 -7.80 15.64 -37.66
C ALA A 15 -6.44 15.29 -38.22
N ALA A 16 -6.42 14.39 -39.21
CA ALA A 16 -5.35 14.37 -40.15
C ALA A 16 -5.00 15.84 -40.39
N MET A 17 -3.75 16.24 -40.14
CA MET A 17 -3.21 17.36 -40.86
C MET A 17 -3.15 16.97 -42.34
N ALA A 18 -4.32 16.73 -42.92
CA ALA A 18 -4.50 16.70 -44.33
C ALA A 18 -4.55 18.16 -44.78
N VAL A 19 -3.38 18.81 -44.78
CA VAL A 19 -3.17 19.88 -45.72
C VAL A 19 -3.05 19.20 -47.08
N ALA A 20 -4.17 18.65 -47.55
CA ALA A 20 -4.29 18.31 -48.94
C ALA A 20 -4.15 19.60 -49.72
N GLY A 21 -3.01 19.75 -50.40
CA GLY A 21 -2.67 20.69 -51.44
C GLY A 21 -3.34 22.05 -51.39
N PHE A 22 -2.55 23.08 -51.13
CA PHE A 22 -2.93 24.44 -51.55
C PHE A 22 -3.20 24.42 -53.07
N ALA A 23 -4.45 24.32 -53.44
CA ALA A 23 -4.89 24.60 -54.78
C ALA A 23 -4.86 26.13 -54.96
N GLY A 24 -4.18 26.59 -56.01
CA GLY A 24 -4.04 27.99 -56.36
C GLY A 24 -5.37 28.73 -56.35
N ALA A 25 -5.30 30.01 -56.04
CA ALA A 25 -6.37 30.98 -55.89
C ALA A 25 -7.57 30.76 -56.80
N SER A 26 -8.67 30.31 -56.22
CA SER A 26 -10.01 30.55 -56.74
C SER A 26 -10.82 31.17 -55.60
N THR A 27 -11.50 32.25 -55.93
CA THR A 27 -12.41 32.98 -55.06
C THR A 27 -13.42 32.02 -54.44
N ALA A 28 -13.14 31.52 -53.24
CA ALA A 28 -14.07 30.70 -52.50
C ALA A 28 -15.18 31.56 -51.91
N MET A 29 -16.40 31.33 -52.35
CA MET A 29 -17.57 31.86 -51.67
C MET A 29 -17.58 31.30 -50.23
N ALA A 30 -17.69 32.18 -49.25
CA ALA A 30 -17.78 31.82 -47.86
C ALA A 30 -18.95 30.85 -47.62
N VAL A 31 -18.66 29.65 -47.19
CA VAL A 31 -19.66 28.72 -46.66
C VAL A 31 -19.91 29.08 -45.22
N ASP A 32 -21.15 29.06 -44.82
CA ASP A 32 -21.68 29.42 -43.50
C ASP A 32 -20.81 29.02 -42.32
N GLY A 33 -20.47 30.02 -41.51
CA GLY A 33 -19.89 29.83 -40.18
C GLY A 33 -18.37 29.66 -40.20
N ASN A 34 -17.62 30.74 -39.89
CA ASN A 34 -16.17 30.67 -39.69
C ASN A 34 -15.79 30.07 -38.30
N THR A 35 -16.79 29.70 -37.52
CA THR A 35 -16.63 29.20 -36.14
C THR A 35 -17.02 27.73 -36.00
N VAL A 36 -16.41 27.06 -35.02
CA VAL A 36 -16.65 25.67 -34.66
C VAL A 36 -16.69 25.53 -33.16
N ASN A 37 -17.37 24.51 -32.69
CA ASN A 37 -17.45 24.21 -31.25
C ASN A 37 -16.33 23.26 -30.84
N VAL A 38 -15.60 23.65 -29.81
CA VAL A 38 -14.62 22.83 -29.12
C VAL A 38 -15.20 22.44 -27.75
N THR A 39 -15.46 21.16 -27.57
CA THR A 39 -16.03 20.62 -26.33
C THR A 39 -14.94 19.99 -25.49
N VAL A 40 -14.90 20.35 -24.21
CA VAL A 40 -14.09 19.66 -23.19
C VAL A 40 -15.06 18.81 -22.38
N PRO A 41 -14.90 17.49 -22.28
CA PRO A 41 -15.77 16.63 -21.50
C PRO A 41 -15.84 17.07 -20.03
N SER A 42 -16.98 16.82 -19.38
CA SER A 42 -17.07 16.92 -17.93
C SER A 42 -16.23 15.79 -17.31
N ALA A 43 -15.58 16.06 -16.19
CA ALA A 43 -14.90 15.03 -15.43
C ALA A 43 -15.84 13.88 -15.08
N GLU A 44 -15.49 12.67 -15.44
CA GLU A 44 -16.02 11.50 -14.75
C GLU A 44 -15.49 11.50 -13.32
N SER A 45 -16.27 10.99 -12.38
CA SER A 45 -16.28 11.20 -10.93
C SER A 45 -14.95 11.04 -10.14
N ASN A 46 -13.82 10.82 -10.79
CA ASN A 46 -12.50 10.68 -10.15
C ASN A 46 -11.37 11.47 -10.84
N LEU A 47 -11.70 12.23 -11.88
CA LEU A 47 -10.74 13.11 -12.54
C LEU A 47 -11.25 14.54 -12.37
N ASN A 48 -10.52 15.35 -11.60
CA ASN A 48 -10.76 16.79 -11.59
C ASN A 48 -10.75 17.27 -13.03
N GLY A 49 -11.82 17.93 -13.48
CA GLY A 49 -11.97 18.34 -14.86
C GLY A 49 -10.81 19.23 -15.28
N HIS A 50 -10.18 18.87 -16.41
CA HIS A 50 -9.09 19.65 -16.95
C HIS A 50 -9.61 20.97 -17.53
N ALA A 51 -8.85 22.02 -17.33
CA ALA A 51 -9.05 23.31 -17.96
C ALA A 51 -7.97 23.53 -19.01
N TYR A 52 -8.38 23.87 -20.23
CA TYR A 52 -7.45 24.10 -21.32
C TYR A 52 -7.47 25.56 -21.76
N THR A 53 -6.37 25.98 -22.36
CA THR A 53 -6.27 27.28 -23.03
C THR A 53 -5.89 27.08 -24.48
N ALA A 54 -6.66 27.66 -25.41
CA ALA A 54 -6.43 27.60 -26.83
C ALA A 54 -5.75 28.89 -27.30
N TYR A 55 -4.60 28.76 -27.97
CA TYR A 55 -3.87 29.85 -28.61
C TYR A 55 -3.88 29.67 -30.12
N GLN A 56 -4.47 30.59 -30.86
CA GLN A 56 -4.53 30.49 -32.32
C GLN A 56 -3.13 30.73 -32.92
N ILE A 57 -2.55 29.71 -33.54
CA ILE A 57 -1.25 29.80 -34.28
C ILE A 57 -1.48 30.31 -35.69
N LEU A 58 -2.44 29.71 -36.40
CA LEU A 58 -2.82 30.11 -37.75
C LEU A 58 -4.34 30.30 -37.83
N SER A 59 -4.75 31.32 -38.56
CA SER A 59 -6.10 31.49 -39.10
C SER A 59 -6.12 31.19 -40.58
N GLY A 60 -7.28 30.91 -41.14
CA GLY A 60 -7.47 30.67 -42.54
C GLY A 60 -8.93 30.58 -42.94
N THR A 61 -9.18 30.50 -44.26
CA THR A 61 -10.52 30.31 -44.81
C THR A 61 -10.71 28.85 -45.24
N GLN A 62 -11.91 28.33 -45.12
CA GLN A 62 -12.25 26.95 -45.48
C GLN A 62 -13.24 27.00 -46.68
N ALA A 63 -12.86 26.41 -47.81
CA ALA A 63 -13.68 26.39 -49.01
C ALA A 63 -14.86 25.40 -48.94
N THR A 64 -14.70 24.30 -48.19
CA THR A 64 -15.74 23.27 -47.99
C THR A 64 -15.73 22.78 -46.56
N SER A 65 -16.88 22.45 -45.99
CA SER A 65 -16.97 21.92 -44.65
C SER A 65 -16.08 20.67 -44.46
N GLY A 66 -15.21 20.66 -43.43
CA GLY A 66 -14.24 19.60 -43.20
C GLY A 66 -13.03 19.60 -44.11
N GLY A 67 -12.90 20.53 -45.07
CA GLY A 67 -11.76 20.66 -45.95
C GLY A 67 -10.58 21.38 -45.31
N ALA A 68 -9.44 21.43 -46.06
CA ALA A 68 -8.25 22.16 -45.63
C ALA A 68 -8.48 23.67 -45.53
N LEU A 69 -7.75 24.35 -44.64
CA LEU A 69 -7.73 25.81 -44.54
C LEU A 69 -6.86 26.38 -45.66
N GLY A 70 -7.41 27.36 -46.42
CA GLY A 70 -6.67 28.19 -47.33
C GLY A 70 -6.29 29.54 -46.70
N ASP A 71 -5.52 30.35 -47.42
CA ASP A 71 -5.13 31.71 -47.00
C ASP A 71 -4.56 31.80 -45.58
N ALA A 72 -3.63 30.91 -45.24
CA ALA A 72 -3.04 30.87 -43.93
C ALA A 72 -2.40 32.21 -43.53
N LYS A 73 -2.80 32.73 -42.37
CA LYS A 73 -2.25 33.94 -41.75
C LYS A 73 -1.86 33.59 -40.32
N TRP A 74 -0.87 34.32 -39.79
CA TRP A 74 -0.54 34.15 -38.35
C TRP A 74 -1.75 34.51 -37.49
N GLY A 75 -2.00 33.65 -36.49
CA GLY A 75 -3.05 33.86 -35.53
C GLY A 75 -2.65 34.87 -34.45
N THR A 76 -3.64 35.27 -33.65
CA THR A 76 -3.44 36.25 -32.57
C THR A 76 -2.80 35.67 -31.33
N GLY A 77 -2.75 34.33 -31.22
CA GLY A 77 -2.25 33.61 -30.05
C GLY A 77 -0.75 33.31 -30.04
N ILE A 78 -0.02 33.71 -31.09
CA ILE A 78 1.42 33.43 -31.24
C ILE A 78 2.22 34.71 -31.54
N ASN A 79 3.45 34.80 -31.01
CA ASN A 79 4.45 35.74 -31.44
C ASN A 79 5.16 35.15 -32.66
N ASP A 80 4.66 35.43 -33.82
CA ASP A 80 5.02 34.83 -35.12
C ASP A 80 6.52 34.89 -35.42
N THR A 81 7.14 36.06 -35.23
CA THR A 81 8.57 36.26 -35.48
C THR A 81 9.43 35.44 -34.55
N ALA A 82 9.19 35.55 -33.22
CA ALA A 82 9.97 34.81 -32.24
C ALA A 82 9.75 33.29 -32.36
N PHE A 83 8.52 32.88 -32.68
CA PHE A 83 8.18 31.47 -32.88
C PHE A 83 8.92 30.88 -34.09
N LEU A 84 8.92 31.59 -35.22
CA LEU A 84 9.58 31.14 -36.43
C LEU A 84 11.11 31.11 -36.26
N ASP A 85 11.69 32.10 -35.59
CA ASP A 85 13.12 32.11 -35.26
C ASP A 85 13.50 30.94 -34.32
N ALA A 86 12.67 30.64 -33.31
CA ALA A 86 12.89 29.51 -32.41
C ALA A 86 12.77 28.15 -33.14
N LEU A 87 11.83 28.01 -34.10
CA LEU A 87 11.74 26.82 -34.93
C LEU A 87 13.00 26.62 -35.78
N LYS A 88 13.50 27.69 -36.44
CA LYS A 88 14.71 27.62 -37.24
C LYS A 88 15.97 27.30 -36.44
N ALA A 89 16.02 27.73 -35.18
CA ALA A 89 17.15 27.50 -34.28
C ALA A 89 17.16 26.12 -33.66
N ASP A 90 16.06 25.37 -33.72
CA ASP A 90 15.98 24.03 -33.13
C ASP A 90 16.87 23.03 -33.89
N THR A 91 17.69 22.28 -33.16
CA THR A 91 18.69 21.36 -33.74
C THR A 91 18.07 20.15 -34.43
N THR A 92 16.86 19.78 -34.08
CA THR A 92 16.15 18.58 -34.59
C THR A 92 15.28 18.92 -35.78
N ILE A 93 14.46 19.96 -35.65
CA ILE A 93 13.45 20.29 -36.68
C ILE A 93 13.76 21.55 -37.49
N GLY A 94 14.77 22.33 -37.09
CA GLY A 94 15.08 23.61 -37.72
C GLY A 94 15.35 23.53 -39.23
N GLY A 95 15.92 22.41 -39.69
CA GLY A 95 16.16 22.15 -41.09
C GLY A 95 14.91 22.24 -41.98
N TYR A 96 13.75 21.86 -41.45
CA TYR A 96 12.47 21.92 -42.16
C TYR A 96 11.91 23.34 -42.31
N PHE A 97 12.36 24.31 -41.50
CA PHE A 97 11.84 25.67 -41.44
C PHE A 97 12.81 26.72 -42.00
N THR A 98 13.99 26.34 -42.49
CA THR A 98 15.02 27.30 -42.98
C THR A 98 14.52 28.25 -44.07
N LYS A 99 13.63 27.77 -44.95
CA LYS A 99 13.06 28.55 -46.07
C LYS A 99 11.70 29.16 -45.75
N VAL A 100 11.17 28.94 -44.55
CA VAL A 100 9.86 29.46 -44.12
C VAL A 100 10.02 30.93 -43.75
N THR A 101 9.20 31.80 -44.35
CA THR A 101 9.22 33.24 -44.10
C THR A 101 7.88 33.79 -43.62
N ASP A 102 6.80 33.03 -43.81
CA ASP A 102 5.44 33.46 -43.50
C ASP A 102 4.54 32.29 -43.00
N ALA A 103 3.31 32.61 -42.67
CA ALA A 103 2.29 31.66 -42.20
C ALA A 103 1.99 30.58 -43.24
N LYS A 104 2.00 30.91 -44.50
CA LYS A 104 1.74 29.95 -45.58
C LYS A 104 2.86 28.93 -45.68
N GLY A 105 4.11 29.36 -45.69
CA GLY A 105 5.27 28.48 -45.72
C GLY A 105 5.34 27.59 -44.47
N PHE A 106 4.94 28.09 -43.30
CA PHE A 106 4.83 27.29 -42.07
C PHE A 106 3.74 26.21 -42.21
N ALA A 107 2.55 26.55 -42.69
CA ALA A 107 1.49 25.58 -42.94
C ALA A 107 1.92 24.52 -43.97
N GLU A 108 2.61 24.91 -45.03
CA GLU A 108 3.15 23.99 -46.04
C GLU A 108 4.20 23.03 -45.43
N ALA A 109 5.09 23.52 -44.57
CA ALA A 109 6.08 22.67 -43.90
C ALA A 109 5.43 21.63 -42.99
N LEU A 110 4.41 22.02 -42.21
CA LEU A 110 3.66 21.09 -41.33
C LEU A 110 2.78 20.09 -42.11
N SER A 111 2.44 20.38 -43.37
CA SER A 111 1.62 19.49 -44.20
C SER A 111 2.33 18.21 -44.62
N ASN A 112 3.63 18.17 -44.49
CA ASN A 112 4.42 16.97 -44.75
C ASN A 112 4.26 15.97 -43.57
N THR A 113 3.34 15.04 -43.75
CA THR A 113 3.00 14.04 -42.71
C THR A 113 4.12 13.03 -42.44
N ASP A 114 5.08 12.88 -43.35
CA ASP A 114 6.25 12.02 -43.10
C ASP A 114 7.20 12.67 -42.08
N ASN A 115 7.32 14.01 -42.13
CA ASN A 115 8.15 14.75 -41.19
C ASN A 115 7.41 15.18 -39.94
N PHE A 116 6.11 15.45 -40.04
CA PHE A 116 5.24 15.93 -38.95
C PHE A 116 3.95 15.10 -38.85
N PRO A 117 4.05 13.80 -38.55
CA PRO A 117 2.84 13.00 -38.27
C PRO A 117 2.14 13.54 -37.04
N ALA A 118 0.82 13.38 -36.97
CA ALA A 118 -0.03 13.96 -35.90
C ALA A 118 0.49 13.71 -34.49
N ASP A 119 0.98 12.48 -34.21
CA ASP A 119 1.54 12.08 -32.92
C ASP A 119 3.08 11.97 -32.93
N GLY A 120 3.74 12.59 -33.91
CA GLY A 120 5.18 12.49 -34.10
C GLY A 120 6.01 13.36 -33.16
N ALA A 121 7.24 12.94 -32.89
CA ALA A 121 8.18 13.70 -32.08
C ALA A 121 8.41 15.14 -32.58
N ASN A 122 8.50 15.30 -33.91
CA ASN A 122 8.70 16.61 -34.51
C ASN A 122 7.47 17.52 -34.30
N THR A 123 6.26 17.01 -34.42
CA THR A 123 5.02 17.75 -34.16
C THR A 123 4.92 18.19 -32.70
N ARG A 124 5.34 17.36 -31.77
CA ARG A 124 5.43 17.69 -30.34
C ARG A 124 6.49 18.79 -30.08
N LEU A 125 7.62 18.77 -30.78
CA LEU A 125 8.61 19.85 -30.67
C LEU A 125 8.05 21.18 -31.17
N VAL A 126 7.29 21.18 -32.26
CA VAL A 126 6.59 22.39 -32.73
C VAL A 126 5.64 22.90 -31.64
N ALA A 127 4.86 22.03 -31.00
CA ALA A 127 3.96 22.44 -29.93
C ALA A 127 4.72 23.01 -28.70
N LYS A 128 5.84 22.40 -28.29
CA LYS A 128 6.69 22.91 -27.20
C LYS A 128 7.31 24.27 -27.52
N ILE A 129 7.75 24.49 -28.75
CA ILE A 129 8.30 25.77 -29.19
C ILE A 129 7.17 26.82 -29.27
N ALA A 130 5.98 26.45 -29.80
CA ALA A 130 4.83 27.34 -29.85
C ALA A 130 4.42 27.79 -28.43
N MET A 131 4.40 26.90 -27.46
CA MET A 131 4.03 27.20 -26.06
C MET A 131 4.94 28.28 -25.45
N LYS A 132 6.23 28.26 -25.75
CA LYS A 132 7.20 29.28 -25.29
C LYS A 132 7.04 30.62 -25.99
N ASN A 133 6.30 30.68 -27.10
CA ASN A 133 6.11 31.85 -27.93
C ASN A 133 4.63 32.26 -28.04
N THR A 134 3.78 31.84 -27.08
CA THR A 134 2.39 32.29 -27.03
C THR A 134 2.27 33.78 -26.78
N LYS A 135 1.20 34.40 -27.29
CA LYS A 135 0.86 35.82 -27.15
C LYS A 135 -0.54 35.99 -26.60
N GLY A 136 -0.69 36.91 -25.64
CA GLY A 136 -1.99 37.14 -24.98
C GLY A 136 -2.38 36.05 -23.99
N THR A 137 -3.63 36.05 -23.57
CA THR A 137 -4.17 35.11 -22.56
C THR A 137 -4.76 33.83 -23.17
N GLY A 138 -4.85 33.75 -24.50
CA GLY A 138 -5.56 32.67 -25.18
C GLY A 138 -7.07 32.66 -24.89
N THR A 139 -7.76 31.62 -25.35
CA THR A 139 -9.19 31.37 -25.06
C THR A 139 -9.32 30.20 -24.12
N ALA A 140 -9.92 30.41 -22.96
CA ALA A 140 -10.17 29.34 -21.98
C ALA A 140 -11.21 28.34 -22.48
N LEU A 141 -10.92 27.05 -22.33
CA LEU A 141 -11.80 25.93 -22.64
C LEU A 141 -12.08 25.19 -21.32
N ALA A 142 -13.26 25.45 -20.74
CA ALA A 142 -13.58 24.89 -19.43
C ALA A 142 -14.14 23.45 -19.55
N ALA A 143 -13.83 22.61 -18.57
CA ALA A 143 -14.37 21.27 -18.46
C ALA A 143 -15.92 21.27 -18.44
N GLY A 144 -16.53 20.28 -19.08
CA GLY A 144 -17.98 20.16 -19.20
C GLY A 144 -18.65 21.22 -20.07
N SER A 145 -17.87 22.01 -20.84
CA SER A 145 -18.39 23.10 -21.68
C SER A 145 -18.00 22.96 -23.14
N SER A 146 -18.72 23.67 -23.98
CA SER A 146 -18.43 23.82 -25.41
C SER A 146 -18.12 25.29 -25.69
N THR A 147 -16.94 25.56 -26.22
CA THR A 147 -16.47 26.92 -26.54
C THR A 147 -16.41 27.09 -28.04
N GLN A 148 -16.94 28.21 -28.54
CA GLN A 148 -16.90 28.55 -29.96
C GLN A 148 -15.56 29.20 -30.30
N LEU A 149 -14.83 28.64 -31.27
CA LEU A 149 -13.57 29.18 -31.80
C LEU A 149 -13.69 29.42 -33.30
N ASP A 150 -12.92 30.40 -33.83
CA ASP A 150 -12.72 30.54 -35.26
C ASP A 150 -11.97 29.31 -35.79
N LYS A 151 -12.23 28.94 -37.04
CA LYS A 151 -11.47 27.89 -37.70
C LYS A 151 -9.99 28.27 -37.81
N GLY A 152 -9.10 27.32 -37.52
CA GLY A 152 -7.67 27.60 -37.46
C GLY A 152 -6.83 26.47 -36.97
N TYR A 153 -5.53 26.74 -36.80
CA TYR A 153 -4.61 25.87 -36.08
C TYR A 153 -4.38 26.45 -34.69
N TYR A 154 -4.53 25.64 -33.70
CA TYR A 154 -4.43 26.07 -32.31
C TYR A 154 -3.42 25.23 -31.54
N LEU A 155 -2.64 25.89 -30.71
CA LEU A 155 -1.96 25.26 -29.61
C LEU A 155 -2.97 25.15 -28.47
N ILE A 156 -3.23 23.93 -28.02
CA ILE A 156 -4.03 23.65 -26.83
C ILE A 156 -3.08 23.32 -25.69
N VAL A 157 -3.16 24.09 -24.63
CA VAL A 157 -2.35 23.90 -23.42
C VAL A 157 -3.27 23.52 -22.27
N ASP A 158 -2.95 22.46 -21.55
CA ASP A 158 -3.59 22.14 -20.30
C ASP A 158 -3.15 23.17 -19.24
N SER A 159 -4.10 23.90 -18.68
CA SER A 159 -3.90 24.92 -17.65
C SER A 159 -4.31 24.48 -16.26
N THR A 160 -4.58 23.20 -16.06
CA THR A 160 -4.94 22.62 -14.77
C THR A 160 -3.79 22.75 -13.78
N THR A 161 -4.09 23.05 -12.50
CA THR A 161 -3.10 23.33 -11.46
C THR A 161 -3.16 22.36 -10.29
N ASP A 162 -3.78 21.18 -10.46
CA ASP A 162 -4.00 20.21 -9.39
C ASP A 162 -2.75 19.46 -8.92
N GLY A 163 -1.62 19.62 -9.63
CA GLY A 163 -0.35 18.97 -9.29
C GLY A 163 -0.29 17.47 -9.61
N GLN A 164 -1.39 16.87 -10.03
CA GLN A 164 -1.50 15.42 -10.31
C GLN A 164 -1.56 15.08 -11.80
N THR A 165 -1.81 16.07 -12.63
CA THR A 165 -2.12 15.92 -14.05
C THR A 165 -0.87 15.95 -14.93
N VAL A 166 -0.86 15.18 -16.02
CA VAL A 166 0.15 15.26 -17.07
C VAL A 166 -0.24 16.35 -18.08
N TYR A 167 0.64 17.33 -18.25
CA TYR A 167 0.41 18.50 -19.10
C TYR A 167 1.06 18.29 -20.46
N ASN A 168 0.28 18.06 -21.50
CA ASN A 168 0.76 17.91 -22.87
C ASN A 168 0.22 19.01 -23.78
N PRO A 169 1.07 19.92 -24.28
CA PRO A 169 0.65 20.84 -25.32
C PRO A 169 0.42 20.09 -26.63
N ALA A 170 -0.66 20.38 -27.31
CA ALA A 170 -0.98 19.80 -28.60
C ALA A 170 -1.27 20.91 -29.64
N VAL A 171 -0.82 20.75 -30.87
CA VAL A 171 -1.25 21.57 -31.99
C VAL A 171 -2.36 20.83 -32.73
N LEU A 172 -3.53 21.46 -32.82
CA LEU A 172 -4.70 20.89 -33.45
C LEU A 172 -5.21 21.78 -34.59
N ALA A 173 -5.56 21.17 -35.72
CA ALA A 173 -6.34 21.81 -36.77
C ALA A 173 -7.82 21.78 -36.36
N ILE A 174 -8.39 22.93 -36.03
CA ILE A 174 -9.79 23.08 -35.63
C ILE A 174 -10.59 23.59 -36.83
N THR A 175 -11.08 22.66 -37.64
CA THR A 175 -11.82 22.92 -38.88
C THR A 175 -13.26 22.44 -38.84
N SER A 176 -13.64 21.70 -37.82
CA SER A 176 -14.96 21.18 -37.54
C SER A 176 -15.18 21.09 -36.01
N ASN A 177 -16.39 20.82 -35.59
CA ASN A 177 -16.65 20.57 -34.17
C ASN A 177 -15.80 19.39 -33.67
N ILE A 178 -15.11 19.60 -32.56
CA ILE A 178 -14.22 18.61 -31.96
C ILE A 178 -14.51 18.48 -30.47
N GLU A 179 -14.19 17.32 -29.93
CA GLU A 179 -14.14 17.05 -28.52
C GLU A 179 -12.69 16.79 -28.13
N ILE A 180 -12.17 17.56 -27.17
CA ILE A 180 -10.84 17.36 -26.62
C ILE A 180 -10.90 16.12 -25.71
N LYS A 181 -10.07 15.15 -26.00
CA LYS A 181 -9.89 13.97 -25.14
C LYS A 181 -8.54 14.03 -24.47
N ASP A 182 -8.55 13.90 -23.17
CA ASP A 182 -7.32 13.86 -22.39
C ASP A 182 -6.47 12.63 -22.69
N LYS A 183 -5.17 12.85 -22.82
CA LYS A 183 -4.15 11.81 -22.76
C LYS A 183 -3.46 11.92 -21.40
N THR A 184 -4.15 11.55 -20.36
CA THR A 184 -3.54 11.43 -19.04
C THR A 184 -3.09 9.99 -18.85
N ASP A 185 -1.84 9.70 -19.13
CA ASP A 185 -1.23 8.44 -18.71
C ASP A 185 -0.45 8.69 -17.42
N VAL A 186 -1.22 8.78 -16.33
CA VAL A 186 -0.67 8.88 -14.98
C VAL A 186 -0.47 7.46 -14.42
N PRO A 187 0.65 7.20 -13.75
CA PRO A 187 0.84 5.91 -13.10
C PRO A 187 -0.15 5.73 -11.95
N THR A 188 -0.46 4.48 -11.64
CA THR A 188 -1.22 4.09 -10.46
C THR A 188 -0.29 3.52 -9.40
N LEU A 189 -0.70 3.56 -8.14
CA LEU A 189 -0.06 2.85 -7.05
C LEU A 189 -1.07 1.93 -6.37
N GLU A 190 -0.63 0.72 -6.06
CA GLU A 190 -1.32 -0.22 -5.19
C GLU A 190 -0.34 -0.74 -4.15
N LYS A 191 -0.78 -0.77 -2.89
CA LYS A 191 0.00 -1.26 -1.77
C LYS A 191 -0.62 -2.55 -1.24
N LYS A 192 0.23 -3.55 -0.94
CA LYS A 192 -0.24 -4.83 -0.42
C LYS A 192 0.64 -5.30 0.73
N VAL A 193 0.01 -6.05 1.65
CA VAL A 193 0.66 -6.75 2.76
C VAL A 193 0.38 -8.23 2.64
N GLN A 194 1.38 -9.07 2.92
CA GLN A 194 1.18 -10.52 2.89
C GLN A 194 0.58 -11.01 4.20
N GLU A 195 -0.46 -11.83 4.13
CA GLU A 195 -1.02 -12.57 5.25
C GLU A 195 -0.23 -13.86 5.48
N ASN A 196 0.14 -14.16 6.72
CA ASN A 196 0.97 -15.32 7.06
C ASN A 196 0.17 -16.62 7.29
N LYS A 197 -1.14 -16.53 7.50
CA LYS A 197 -1.99 -17.70 7.76
C LYS A 197 -1.85 -18.76 6.69
N LYS A 198 -1.77 -20.02 7.12
CA LYS A 198 -1.57 -21.15 6.22
C LYS A 198 -2.74 -21.35 5.25
N ASP A 199 -3.94 -21.05 5.67
CA ASP A 199 -5.20 -21.19 4.93
C ASP A 199 -5.73 -19.86 4.36
N ALA A 200 -4.97 -18.77 4.50
CA ALA A 200 -5.33 -17.51 3.89
C ALA A 200 -5.37 -17.63 2.37
N THR A 201 -6.48 -17.19 1.79
CA THR A 201 -6.68 -17.10 0.34
C THR A 201 -6.47 -15.66 -0.07
N GLY A 202 -5.26 -15.31 -0.51
CA GLY A 202 -5.00 -14.00 -1.13
C GLY A 202 -5.53 -13.93 -2.56
N ASP A 203 -5.73 -12.72 -3.06
CA ASP A 203 -6.02 -12.51 -4.46
C ASP A 203 -4.83 -12.95 -5.32
N THR A 204 -5.07 -13.84 -6.26
CA THR A 204 -4.03 -14.32 -7.20
C THR A 204 -3.50 -13.20 -8.10
N ALA A 205 -4.19 -12.07 -8.21
CA ALA A 205 -3.74 -10.90 -8.97
C ALA A 205 -2.48 -10.22 -8.40
N TYR A 206 -2.23 -10.37 -7.07
CA TYR A 206 -1.10 -9.74 -6.37
C TYR A 206 -0.10 -10.75 -5.81
N GLY A 207 -0.29 -12.03 -6.10
CA GLY A 207 0.50 -13.11 -5.56
C GLY A 207 -0.12 -13.76 -4.32
N SER A 208 0.53 -14.83 -3.84
CA SER A 208 -0.01 -15.66 -2.76
C SER A 208 -0.16 -14.85 -1.47
N LYS A 209 -1.40 -14.74 -0.99
CA LYS A 209 -1.77 -14.13 0.30
C LYS A 209 -1.53 -12.62 0.43
N PHE A 210 -1.24 -11.91 -0.65
CA PHE A 210 -1.15 -10.45 -0.62
C PHE A 210 -2.54 -9.81 -0.62
N ASN A 211 -2.81 -8.98 0.42
CA ASN A 211 -4.08 -8.35 0.75
C ASN A 211 -3.86 -6.91 1.23
N ASP A 212 -4.95 -6.26 1.62
CA ASP A 212 -4.91 -4.94 2.26
C ASP A 212 -4.84 -5.03 3.79
N VAL A 213 -5.14 -6.21 4.35
CA VAL A 213 -5.21 -6.47 5.80
C VAL A 213 -4.46 -7.75 6.12
N ALA A 214 -3.66 -7.75 7.19
CA ALA A 214 -2.97 -8.91 7.73
C ALA A 214 -2.90 -8.86 9.25
N ASP A 215 -2.59 -9.98 9.89
CA ASP A 215 -2.28 -10.02 11.31
C ASP A 215 -0.98 -10.81 11.59
N TYR A 216 -0.26 -10.37 12.64
CA TYR A 216 1.08 -10.88 12.96
C TYR A 216 1.37 -10.83 14.47
N ASN A 217 2.30 -11.67 14.93
CA ASN A 217 2.88 -11.47 16.26
C ASN A 217 3.81 -10.25 16.27
N ILE A 218 3.93 -9.60 17.44
CA ILE A 218 5.05 -8.69 17.67
C ILE A 218 6.35 -9.49 17.55
N GLY A 219 7.30 -8.94 16.80
CA GLY A 219 8.60 -9.56 16.51
C GLY A 219 8.66 -10.27 15.16
N ASP A 220 7.55 -10.45 14.46
CA ASP A 220 7.52 -11.05 13.13
C ASP A 220 7.84 -10.03 12.03
N GLU A 221 8.47 -10.51 10.96
CA GLU A 221 8.72 -9.76 9.73
C GLU A 221 7.46 -9.76 8.86
N VAL A 222 6.97 -8.58 8.52
CA VAL A 222 5.77 -8.39 7.72
C VAL A 222 6.19 -8.00 6.30
N PRO A 223 5.87 -8.83 5.27
CA PRO A 223 6.19 -8.50 3.88
C PRO A 223 5.20 -7.51 3.28
N PHE A 224 5.73 -6.55 2.52
CA PHE A 224 4.96 -5.53 1.80
C PHE A 224 5.38 -5.44 0.35
N HIS A 225 4.41 -5.13 -0.53
CA HIS A 225 4.64 -4.74 -1.92
C HIS A 225 4.08 -3.35 -2.20
N LEU A 226 4.85 -2.51 -2.92
CA LEU A 226 4.38 -1.29 -3.56
C LEU A 226 4.39 -1.56 -5.06
N ILE A 227 3.26 -1.46 -5.72
CA ILE A 227 3.05 -1.85 -7.11
C ILE A 227 2.65 -0.62 -7.91
N GLY A 228 3.59 -0.09 -8.69
CA GLY A 228 3.37 1.08 -9.51
C GLY A 228 3.28 0.73 -10.99
N SER A 229 2.26 1.22 -11.72
CA SER A 229 2.17 0.99 -13.16
C SER A 229 3.21 1.81 -13.93
N VAL A 230 3.75 1.26 -15.02
CA VAL A 230 4.65 1.96 -15.94
C VAL A 230 3.83 2.80 -16.92
N PRO A 231 3.91 4.14 -16.87
CA PRO A 231 3.16 5.02 -17.79
C PRO A 231 3.84 5.21 -19.13
N ASP A 232 3.14 5.84 -20.09
CA ASP A 232 3.77 6.30 -21.34
C ASP A 232 4.76 7.46 -21.08
N MET A 233 6.03 7.13 -21.12
CA MET A 233 7.13 8.06 -20.90
C MET A 233 7.74 8.61 -22.20
N SER A 234 7.15 8.34 -23.37
CA SER A 234 7.72 8.66 -24.68
C SER A 234 7.98 10.16 -24.89
N GLN A 235 7.24 11.01 -24.18
CA GLN A 235 7.32 12.47 -24.30
C GLN A 235 8.32 13.13 -23.35
N TYR A 236 8.86 12.36 -22.40
CA TYR A 236 9.79 12.86 -21.40
C TYR A 236 11.24 12.61 -21.84
N GLU A 237 12.13 13.53 -21.52
CA GLU A 237 13.56 13.34 -21.67
C GLU A 237 14.05 12.30 -20.63
N THR A 238 13.70 12.50 -19.37
CA THR A 238 13.89 11.57 -18.26
C THR A 238 12.58 11.47 -17.48
N TYR A 239 12.36 10.38 -16.75
CA TYR A 239 11.13 10.16 -15.98
C TYR A 239 11.43 9.82 -14.52
N THR A 240 11.21 10.79 -13.64
CA THR A 240 11.33 10.58 -12.20
C THR A 240 10.21 9.67 -11.69
N TYR A 241 10.56 8.68 -10.86
CA TYR A 241 9.61 7.74 -10.29
C TYR A 241 10.04 7.40 -8.86
N LYS A 242 9.22 7.78 -7.87
CA LYS A 242 9.59 7.70 -6.46
C LYS A 242 8.41 7.22 -5.63
N PHE A 243 8.57 6.07 -5.03
CA PHE A 243 7.69 5.61 -3.95
C PHE A 243 8.06 6.31 -2.64
N THR A 244 7.05 6.75 -1.91
CA THR A 244 7.16 7.23 -0.54
C THR A 244 6.19 6.45 0.31
N ASP A 245 6.71 5.75 1.32
CA ASP A 245 5.98 4.84 2.18
C ASP A 245 6.11 5.29 3.63
N THR A 246 5.00 5.44 4.35
CA THR A 246 4.91 6.03 5.67
C THR A 246 4.40 4.98 6.67
N PHE A 247 5.15 4.78 7.74
CA PHE A 247 4.92 3.74 8.74
C PHE A 247 4.34 4.30 10.02
N ASP A 248 3.36 3.60 10.59
CA ASP A 248 3.01 3.76 12.00
C ASP A 248 4.18 3.38 12.93
N LYS A 249 4.21 3.91 14.14
CA LYS A 249 5.26 3.63 15.16
C LYS A 249 5.36 2.15 15.57
N GLY A 250 4.37 1.33 15.21
CA GLY A 250 4.35 -0.10 15.44
C GLY A 250 5.35 -0.92 14.63
N PHE A 251 6.06 -0.29 13.68
CA PHE A 251 7.06 -0.97 12.84
C PHE A 251 8.48 -0.51 13.19
N ASP A 252 9.42 -1.45 13.13
CA ASP A 252 10.85 -1.18 13.22
C ASP A 252 11.39 -0.58 11.90
N ALA A 253 12.63 -0.08 11.95
CA ALA A 253 13.31 0.42 10.77
C ALA A 253 13.46 -0.66 9.70
N VAL A 254 13.14 -0.30 8.45
CA VAL A 254 13.35 -1.16 7.30
C VAL A 254 14.84 -1.27 7.01
N ASP A 255 15.35 -2.49 6.88
CA ASP A 255 16.71 -2.74 6.37
C ASP A 255 16.72 -2.47 4.86
N THR A 256 17.25 -1.32 4.47
CA THR A 256 17.30 -0.90 3.06
C THR A 256 18.15 -1.80 2.16
N SER A 257 19.02 -2.63 2.73
CA SER A 257 19.81 -3.61 1.95
C SER A 257 18.96 -4.77 1.42
N ASN A 258 17.84 -5.04 2.09
CA ASN A 258 16.88 -6.09 1.74
C ASN A 258 15.74 -5.58 0.84
N VAL A 259 15.65 -4.27 0.59
CA VAL A 259 14.67 -3.71 -0.34
C VAL A 259 15.07 -4.06 -1.77
N LYS A 260 14.15 -4.67 -2.51
CA LYS A 260 14.33 -5.05 -3.91
C LYS A 260 13.28 -4.38 -4.80
N VAL A 261 13.65 -4.10 -6.02
CA VAL A 261 12.77 -3.51 -7.03
C VAL A 261 12.77 -4.38 -8.26
N TYR A 262 11.58 -4.77 -8.70
CA TYR A 262 11.40 -5.67 -9.84
C TYR A 262 10.54 -5.01 -10.92
N LEU A 263 10.78 -5.39 -12.15
CA LEU A 263 9.89 -5.09 -13.29
C LEU A 263 9.13 -6.37 -13.62
N SER A 264 7.80 -6.31 -13.53
CA SER A 264 6.90 -7.41 -13.80
C SER A 264 5.89 -7.07 -14.89
N ASN A 265 5.38 -8.07 -15.59
CA ASN A 265 4.32 -7.93 -16.60
C ASN A 265 2.91 -8.06 -15.99
N ASP A 266 2.83 -8.31 -14.71
CA ASP A 266 1.58 -8.29 -13.94
C ASP A 266 1.82 -7.70 -12.54
N LYS A 267 0.84 -7.76 -11.64
CA LYS A 267 0.92 -7.19 -10.29
C LYS A 267 1.43 -8.16 -9.24
N LYS A 268 1.88 -9.35 -9.64
CA LYS A 268 2.53 -10.33 -8.79
C LYS A 268 4.03 -10.20 -8.88
N LEU A 269 4.71 -10.81 -7.94
CA LEU A 269 6.14 -11.00 -7.97
C LEU A 269 6.45 -12.50 -8.14
N ASP A 270 6.96 -12.86 -9.31
CA ASP A 270 7.35 -14.23 -9.65
C ASP A 270 8.90 -14.30 -9.69
N LEU A 271 9.49 -14.91 -8.65
CA LEU A 271 10.95 -15.03 -8.50
C LEU A 271 11.48 -16.39 -8.98
N GLU A 272 10.59 -17.34 -9.30
CA GLU A 272 10.92 -18.69 -9.72
C GLU A 272 10.04 -19.10 -10.90
N GLY A 273 10.57 -19.94 -11.80
CA GLY A 273 9.81 -20.47 -12.93
C GLY A 273 10.28 -20.01 -14.30
N GLU A 274 9.42 -20.14 -15.32
CA GLU A 274 9.75 -19.83 -16.74
C GLU A 274 9.66 -18.32 -17.07
N SER A 275 8.94 -17.54 -16.25
CA SER A 275 8.72 -16.10 -16.45
C SER A 275 9.11 -15.34 -15.18
N VAL A 276 10.42 -15.30 -14.90
CA VAL A 276 10.98 -14.61 -13.73
C VAL A 276 10.99 -13.11 -13.96
N ASP A 277 10.51 -12.35 -12.97
CA ASP A 277 10.55 -10.90 -12.98
C ASP A 277 11.98 -10.36 -12.94
N THR A 278 12.20 -9.25 -13.61
CA THR A 278 13.54 -8.67 -13.75
C THR A 278 13.89 -7.82 -12.53
N ASP A 279 15.00 -8.15 -11.83
CA ASP A 279 15.55 -7.27 -10.79
C ASP A 279 16.12 -5.99 -11.41
N ILE A 280 15.48 -4.86 -11.10
CA ILE A 280 15.88 -3.51 -11.54
C ILE A 280 16.38 -2.65 -10.38
N THR A 281 16.69 -3.22 -9.23
CA THR A 281 17.14 -2.50 -8.01
C THR A 281 18.32 -1.55 -8.28
N SER A 282 19.21 -1.90 -9.21
CA SER A 282 20.35 -1.06 -9.59
C SER A 282 19.97 0.29 -10.19
N TYR A 283 18.77 0.41 -10.77
CA TYR A 283 18.25 1.69 -11.28
C TYR A 283 17.64 2.58 -10.18
N PHE A 284 17.44 2.03 -8.99
CA PHE A 284 16.93 2.72 -7.80
C PHE A 284 18.04 2.94 -6.75
N SER A 285 19.30 2.84 -7.14
CA SER A 285 20.43 2.99 -6.23
C SER A 285 21.61 3.76 -6.86
N GLY A 286 22.55 4.21 -6.04
CA GLY A 286 23.77 4.87 -6.46
C GLY A 286 23.53 6.17 -7.22
N THR A 287 24.07 6.30 -8.43
CA THR A 287 23.90 7.51 -9.27
C THR A 287 22.55 7.60 -9.94
N ASN A 288 21.85 6.49 -10.09
CA ASN A 288 20.57 6.41 -10.79
C ASN A 288 19.38 6.72 -9.89
N GLY A 289 19.50 6.46 -8.58
CA GLY A 289 18.41 6.59 -7.65
C GLY A 289 18.83 6.45 -6.20
N SER A 290 17.85 6.23 -5.31
CA SER A 290 18.08 6.12 -3.87
C SER A 290 17.03 5.22 -3.22
N ILE A 291 17.49 4.37 -2.29
CA ILE A 291 16.66 3.65 -1.34
C ILE A 291 17.05 4.15 0.05
N GLN A 292 16.15 4.84 0.75
CA GLN A 292 16.43 5.48 2.02
C GLN A 292 15.30 5.24 3.03
N TYR A 293 15.68 4.93 4.26
CA TYR A 293 14.78 4.95 5.41
C TYR A 293 15.07 6.17 6.28
N THR A 294 14.04 6.94 6.58
CA THR A 294 14.10 8.09 7.48
C THR A 294 13.32 7.76 8.75
N PRO A 295 13.96 7.71 9.92
CA PRO A 295 13.28 7.40 11.18
C PRO A 295 12.20 8.43 11.54
N ALA A 296 11.20 7.99 12.31
CA ALA A 296 10.24 8.88 12.93
C ALA A 296 10.94 9.87 13.87
N THR A 297 10.38 11.06 13.99
CA THR A 297 10.81 12.05 14.99
C THR A 297 9.72 12.28 16.02
N GLU A 298 10.10 12.50 17.27
CA GLU A 298 9.16 12.90 18.32
C GLU A 298 8.85 14.39 18.23
N ALA A 299 7.64 14.77 18.68
CA ALA A 299 7.26 16.18 18.78
C ALA A 299 8.17 16.91 19.78
N GLN A 300 8.66 18.10 19.41
CA GLN A 300 9.49 18.95 20.26
C GLN A 300 8.92 20.38 20.31
N GLY A 301 8.40 20.76 21.46
CA GLY A 301 7.73 22.06 21.62
C GLY A 301 6.51 22.19 20.71
N GLU A 302 6.47 23.23 19.86
CA GLU A 302 5.39 23.44 18.88
C GLU A 302 5.60 22.68 17.57
N THR A 303 6.77 22.03 17.37
CA THR A 303 7.06 21.25 16.17
C THR A 303 6.49 19.84 16.33
N ALA A 304 5.54 19.47 15.45
CA ALA A 304 4.98 18.12 15.40
C ALA A 304 6.05 17.09 15.03
N GLY A 305 5.98 15.91 15.62
CA GLY A 305 6.80 14.77 15.21
C GLY A 305 6.39 14.27 13.81
N THR A 306 7.28 13.53 13.17
CA THR A 306 7.03 12.89 11.86
C THR A 306 7.01 11.39 11.99
N ASN A 307 6.24 10.72 11.15
CA ASN A 307 6.28 9.28 10.99
C ASN A 307 7.57 8.85 10.26
N ALA A 308 7.97 7.59 10.44
CA ALA A 308 9.05 7.01 9.67
C ALA A 308 8.66 6.86 8.20
N THR A 309 9.61 6.99 7.29
CA THR A 309 9.37 6.84 5.85
C THR A 309 10.44 5.99 5.17
N LEU A 310 10.01 5.15 4.23
CA LEU A 310 10.87 4.51 3.24
C LEU A 310 10.67 5.21 1.91
N THR A 311 11.75 5.70 1.29
CA THR A 311 11.71 6.24 -0.07
C THR A 311 12.53 5.36 -1.00
N VAL A 312 11.93 5.00 -2.15
CA VAL A 312 12.55 4.20 -3.22
C VAL A 312 12.38 4.95 -4.52
N SER A 313 13.46 5.49 -5.05
CA SER A 313 13.37 6.42 -6.18
C SER A 313 14.35 6.13 -7.30
N THR A 314 13.95 6.40 -8.54
CA THR A 314 14.84 6.52 -9.70
C THR A 314 14.69 7.89 -10.36
N LYS A 315 15.81 8.42 -10.86
CA LYS A 315 15.84 9.68 -11.60
C LYS A 315 15.31 9.54 -13.03
N ASP A 316 15.33 8.31 -13.56
CA ASP A 316 14.91 8.03 -14.93
C ASP A 316 14.45 6.58 -15.10
N LEU A 317 13.14 6.36 -14.95
CA LEU A 317 12.52 5.04 -15.14
C LEU A 317 12.67 4.52 -16.58
N LYS A 318 12.83 5.40 -17.59
CA LYS A 318 12.99 5.02 -19.00
C LYS A 318 14.19 4.10 -19.25
N LYS A 319 15.17 4.11 -18.34
CA LYS A 319 16.34 3.22 -18.40
C LYS A 319 16.03 1.80 -17.94
N ALA A 320 14.99 1.63 -17.12
CA ALA A 320 14.66 0.36 -16.48
C ALA A 320 13.40 -0.30 -17.08
N ALA A 321 12.48 0.49 -17.65
CA ALA A 321 11.19 0.02 -18.12
C ALA A 321 10.80 0.67 -19.45
N THR A 322 10.04 -0.07 -20.26
CA THR A 322 9.49 0.42 -21.53
C THR A 322 7.98 0.31 -21.51
N TYR A 323 7.29 1.41 -21.79
CA TYR A 323 5.84 1.38 -21.87
C TYR A 323 5.36 0.55 -23.07
N SER A 324 4.39 -0.31 -22.82
CA SER A 324 3.63 -1.01 -23.86
C SER A 324 2.16 -1.04 -23.46
N LYS A 325 1.29 -0.64 -24.37
CA LYS A 325 -0.15 -0.67 -24.16
C LYS A 325 -0.70 -2.11 -24.20
N GLU A 326 -0.10 -2.95 -25.04
CA GLU A 326 -0.49 -4.35 -25.23
C GLU A 326 0.04 -5.25 -24.10
N GLN A 327 1.16 -4.86 -23.51
CA GLN A 327 1.84 -5.59 -22.44
C GLN A 327 2.18 -4.62 -21.31
N PRO A 328 1.21 -4.28 -20.44
CA PRO A 328 1.44 -3.37 -19.33
C PRO A 328 2.50 -3.95 -18.39
N GLN A 329 3.37 -3.07 -17.90
CA GLN A 329 4.40 -3.41 -16.92
C GLN A 329 4.16 -2.70 -15.59
N TYR A 330 4.70 -3.28 -14.54
CA TYR A 330 4.63 -2.77 -13.18
C TYR A 330 6.02 -2.76 -12.53
N VAL A 331 6.29 -1.71 -11.78
CA VAL A 331 7.45 -1.66 -10.88
C VAL A 331 6.99 -2.12 -9.51
N ILE A 332 7.54 -3.22 -9.02
CA ILE A 332 7.18 -3.80 -7.73
C ILE A 332 8.36 -3.62 -6.76
N VAL A 333 8.15 -2.84 -5.70
CA VAL A 333 9.07 -2.74 -4.57
C VAL A 333 8.68 -3.77 -3.53
N SER A 334 9.58 -4.70 -3.21
CA SER A 334 9.40 -5.73 -2.20
C SER A 334 10.33 -5.48 -1.02
N TYR A 335 9.78 -5.47 0.19
CA TYR A 335 10.53 -5.29 1.44
C TYR A 335 9.78 -5.91 2.62
N THR A 336 10.47 -6.03 3.77
CA THR A 336 9.85 -6.40 5.05
C THR A 336 10.04 -5.30 6.09
N ALA A 337 9.08 -5.20 7.02
CA ALA A 337 9.21 -4.40 8.22
C ALA A 337 8.75 -5.22 9.43
N LYS A 338 9.51 -5.16 10.52
CA LYS A 338 9.21 -5.94 11.73
C LYS A 338 8.18 -5.23 12.59
N LEU A 339 7.15 -5.96 13.03
CA LEU A 339 6.19 -5.45 13.99
C LEU A 339 6.84 -5.37 15.38
N ASN A 340 6.85 -4.21 16.03
CA ASN A 340 7.57 -3.96 17.27
C ASN A 340 6.66 -3.79 18.49
N ALA A 341 7.27 -3.60 19.67
CA ALA A 341 6.55 -3.48 20.93
C ALA A 341 5.64 -2.22 21.05
N ASN A 342 5.78 -1.23 20.14
CA ASN A 342 4.88 -0.07 20.08
C ASN A 342 3.63 -0.34 19.24
N ALA A 343 3.50 -1.54 18.65
CA ALA A 343 2.32 -1.90 17.88
C ALA A 343 1.05 -1.77 18.72
N LYS A 344 0.02 -1.22 18.11
CA LYS A 344 -1.33 -1.11 18.67
C LYS A 344 -1.98 -2.48 18.64
N ILE A 345 -2.55 -2.85 19.78
CA ILE A 345 -3.27 -4.11 19.95
C ILE A 345 -4.74 -3.88 19.58
N GLY A 346 -5.29 -4.68 18.66
CA GLY A 346 -6.65 -4.47 18.15
C GLY A 346 -6.80 -3.18 17.35
N LEU A 347 -7.97 -2.52 17.44
CA LEU A 347 -8.23 -1.26 16.76
C LEU A 347 -7.47 -0.09 17.42
N PRO A 348 -6.96 0.89 16.63
CA PRO A 348 -7.18 1.07 15.20
C PRO A 348 -6.18 0.33 14.31
N GLY A 349 -5.36 -0.60 14.81
CA GLY A 349 -4.33 -1.31 14.06
C GLY A 349 -3.10 -0.47 13.73
N ASN A 350 -2.19 -1.04 12.95
CA ASN A 350 -0.92 -0.44 12.56
C ASN A 350 -0.92 -0.20 11.06
N VAL A 351 -1.13 1.05 10.67
CA VAL A 351 -1.29 1.46 9.27
C VAL A 351 0.07 1.67 8.63
N ASN A 352 0.19 1.28 7.36
CA ASN A 352 1.30 1.60 6.48
C ASN A 352 0.71 2.13 5.17
N GLU A 353 1.06 3.37 4.77
CA GLU A 353 0.47 4.07 3.63
C GLU A 353 1.54 4.60 2.68
N ALA A 354 1.25 4.59 1.39
CA ALA A 354 2.22 4.99 0.38
C ALA A 354 1.58 5.81 -0.73
N TYR A 355 2.40 6.64 -1.39
CA TYR A 355 2.09 7.29 -2.64
C TYR A 355 3.28 7.25 -3.59
N LEU A 356 3.01 7.47 -4.88
CA LEU A 356 3.98 7.50 -5.93
C LEU A 356 4.10 8.92 -6.49
N THR A 357 5.33 9.47 -6.47
CA THR A 357 5.67 10.73 -7.13
C THR A 357 6.24 10.44 -8.52
N TYR A 358 5.76 11.16 -9.54
CA TYR A 358 6.13 10.93 -10.92
C TYR A 358 6.27 12.23 -11.72
N SER A 359 7.04 12.22 -12.81
CA SER A 359 7.15 13.36 -13.72
C SER A 359 5.81 13.65 -14.40
N ASN A 360 5.34 14.90 -14.35
CA ASN A 360 4.02 15.28 -14.88
C ASN A 360 4.02 16.42 -15.92
N LYS A 361 5.20 16.93 -16.31
CA LYS A 361 5.33 18.01 -17.31
C LYS A 361 6.37 17.67 -18.38
N PRO A 362 5.97 16.97 -19.44
CA PRO A 362 6.88 16.58 -20.53
C PRO A 362 7.41 17.75 -21.36
N ASP A 363 6.75 18.90 -21.30
CA ASP A 363 7.13 20.13 -21.99
C ASP A 363 8.26 20.91 -21.30
N GLN A 364 8.51 20.62 -20.02
CA GLN A 364 9.59 21.25 -19.28
C GLN A 364 10.82 20.34 -19.26
N SER A 365 11.91 20.84 -19.87
CA SER A 365 13.20 20.16 -19.80
C SER A 365 13.76 20.26 -18.37
N GLY A 366 14.13 19.14 -17.83
CA GLY A 366 14.81 18.99 -16.56
C GLY A 366 15.29 17.57 -16.45
N GLN A 367 16.42 17.34 -15.77
CA GLN A 367 16.92 16.00 -15.54
C GLN A 367 16.59 15.57 -14.11
N GLY A 368 15.96 14.39 -13.98
CA GLY A 368 15.72 13.72 -12.71
C GLY A 368 14.87 14.57 -11.73
N GLU A 369 15.37 14.78 -10.53
CA GLU A 369 14.67 15.42 -9.41
C GLU A 369 14.27 16.90 -9.63
N ASN A 370 14.80 17.52 -10.69
CA ASN A 370 14.48 18.92 -11.03
C ASN A 370 13.27 19.06 -11.98
N GLN A 371 12.64 17.95 -12.36
CA GLN A 371 11.42 18.01 -13.16
C GLN A 371 10.20 18.31 -12.27
N PRO A 372 9.19 19.03 -12.77
CA PRO A 372 7.90 19.10 -12.12
C PRO A 372 7.30 17.70 -11.97
N THR A 373 6.72 17.44 -10.79
CA THR A 373 6.17 16.15 -10.42
C THR A 373 4.74 16.26 -9.92
N GLY A 374 3.97 15.19 -10.05
CA GLY A 374 2.69 14.95 -9.40
C GLY A 374 2.77 13.74 -8.48
N ASN A 375 1.72 13.53 -7.67
CA ASN A 375 1.59 12.37 -6.80
C ASN A 375 0.31 11.60 -7.15
N THR A 376 0.37 10.27 -7.02
CA THR A 376 -0.85 9.45 -6.99
C THR A 376 -1.64 9.71 -5.72
N PRO A 377 -2.92 9.35 -5.67
CA PRO A 377 -3.61 9.15 -4.40
C PRO A 377 -2.82 8.16 -3.51
N GLU A 378 -2.95 8.32 -2.20
CA GLU A 378 -2.39 7.38 -1.24
C GLU A 378 -3.15 6.05 -1.28
N ASP A 379 -2.41 4.94 -1.18
CA ASP A 379 -2.94 3.62 -0.92
C ASP A 379 -2.34 3.06 0.38
N LYS A 380 -3.10 2.25 1.12
CA LYS A 380 -2.71 1.83 2.46
C LYS A 380 -3.14 0.41 2.77
N VAL A 381 -2.38 -0.19 3.68
CA VAL A 381 -2.65 -1.49 4.28
C VAL A 381 -2.64 -1.37 5.79
N ILE A 382 -3.19 -2.35 6.48
CA ILE A 382 -3.28 -2.37 7.93
C ILE A 382 -2.87 -3.74 8.49
N VAL A 383 -2.07 -3.71 9.57
CA VAL A 383 -1.62 -4.92 10.26
C VAL A 383 -2.15 -4.92 11.69
N PHE A 384 -2.77 -6.02 12.09
CA PHE A 384 -3.27 -6.24 13.44
C PHE A 384 -2.37 -7.16 14.25
N THR A 385 -2.48 -7.04 15.54
CA THR A 385 -1.96 -7.98 16.54
C THR A 385 -2.90 -7.98 17.73
N TYR A 386 -2.95 -9.07 18.46
CA TYR A 386 -3.96 -9.31 19.47
C TYR A 386 -3.33 -9.68 20.82
N GLY A 387 -4.17 -10.08 21.78
CA GLY A 387 -3.69 -10.55 23.06
C GLY A 387 -4.75 -11.35 23.82
N LEU A 388 -4.34 -11.85 24.98
CA LEU A 388 -5.18 -12.60 25.92
C LEU A 388 -5.25 -11.87 27.27
N ASP A 389 -6.46 -11.74 27.82
CA ASP A 389 -6.73 -11.37 29.23
C ASP A 389 -7.19 -12.62 29.98
N VAL A 390 -6.30 -13.19 30.75
CA VAL A 390 -6.53 -14.48 31.42
C VAL A 390 -6.92 -14.25 32.86
N THR A 391 -8.04 -14.87 33.31
CA THR A 391 -8.46 -14.87 34.69
C THR A 391 -8.37 -16.29 35.28
N LYS A 392 -7.63 -16.45 36.34
CA LYS A 392 -7.44 -17.70 37.08
C LYS A 392 -8.40 -17.80 38.27
N VAL A 393 -9.21 -18.87 38.31
CA VAL A 393 -10.25 -19.04 39.35
C VAL A 393 -10.31 -20.46 39.92
N ASP A 394 -11.01 -20.60 41.04
CA ASP A 394 -11.40 -21.90 41.60
C ASP A 394 -12.45 -22.59 40.72
N SER A 395 -12.32 -23.90 40.50
CA SER A 395 -13.22 -24.68 39.63
C SER A 395 -14.66 -24.81 40.18
N LYS A 396 -14.87 -24.59 41.48
CA LYS A 396 -16.18 -24.66 42.12
C LYS A 396 -16.83 -23.29 42.34
N ASN A 397 -16.02 -22.21 42.30
CA ASN A 397 -16.51 -20.86 42.52
C ASN A 397 -15.68 -19.86 41.72
N ASP A 398 -16.20 -19.40 40.61
CA ASP A 398 -15.55 -18.45 39.68
C ASP A 398 -15.29 -17.06 40.32
N GLU A 399 -15.95 -16.74 41.44
CA GLU A 399 -15.69 -15.51 42.20
C GLU A 399 -14.35 -15.59 42.97
N THR A 400 -13.88 -16.79 43.29
CA THR A 400 -12.60 -16.99 43.97
C THR A 400 -11.45 -16.87 43.02
N LYS A 401 -10.77 -15.72 43.00
CA LYS A 401 -9.60 -15.43 42.17
C LYS A 401 -8.36 -16.07 42.76
N LEU A 402 -7.54 -16.66 41.89
CA LEU A 402 -6.36 -17.42 42.29
C LEU A 402 -5.08 -16.73 41.84
N LYS A 403 -4.31 -16.23 42.81
CA LYS A 403 -3.01 -15.63 42.58
C LYS A 403 -1.87 -16.65 42.54
N ASP A 404 -0.71 -16.21 42.09
CA ASP A 404 0.56 -16.95 42.09
C ASP A 404 0.58 -18.22 41.22
N ALA A 405 -0.42 -18.43 40.36
CA ALA A 405 -0.31 -19.42 39.30
C ALA A 405 0.70 -18.95 38.22
N GLU A 406 1.58 -19.86 37.81
CA GLU A 406 2.58 -19.55 36.78
C GLU A 406 2.30 -20.34 35.50
N PHE A 407 2.36 -19.63 34.36
CA PHE A 407 2.09 -20.20 33.05
C PHE A 407 3.22 -19.91 32.09
N LYS A 408 3.31 -20.71 31.03
CA LYS A 408 4.08 -20.43 29.83
C LYS A 408 3.18 -20.60 28.63
N LEU A 409 3.37 -19.72 27.61
CA LEU A 409 2.61 -19.75 26.37
C LEU A 409 3.43 -20.44 25.28
N LYS A 410 2.80 -21.36 24.56
CA LYS A 410 3.38 -22.06 23.41
C LYS A 410 2.51 -21.86 22.19
N ASN A 411 3.11 -21.58 21.01
CA ASN A 411 2.41 -21.47 19.73
C ASN A 411 2.19 -22.84 19.06
N SER A 412 1.52 -22.84 17.90
CA SER A 412 1.25 -24.04 17.09
C SER A 412 2.52 -24.71 16.56
N ASP A 413 3.62 -23.97 16.38
CA ASP A 413 4.91 -24.51 15.94
C ASP A 413 5.71 -25.16 17.06
N GLY A 414 5.14 -25.19 18.27
CA GLY A 414 5.77 -25.77 19.44
C GLY A 414 6.78 -24.86 20.12
N LYS A 415 6.89 -23.61 19.74
CA LYS A 415 7.81 -22.62 20.32
C LYS A 415 7.19 -21.87 21.48
N TRP A 416 8.02 -21.44 22.43
CA TRP A 416 7.64 -20.80 23.68
C TRP A 416 7.83 -19.29 23.61
N ALA A 417 6.81 -18.53 24.00
CA ALA A 417 6.83 -17.08 23.96
C ALA A 417 7.89 -16.50 24.90
N THR A 418 8.72 -15.60 24.39
CA THR A 418 9.51 -14.67 25.19
C THR A 418 8.72 -13.36 25.32
N ILE A 419 8.58 -12.86 26.56
CA ILE A 419 7.66 -11.78 26.89
C ILE A 419 8.39 -10.75 27.76
N THR A 420 8.26 -9.48 27.42
CA THR A 420 8.75 -8.35 28.23
C THR A 420 7.59 -7.37 28.42
N ASP A 421 7.34 -6.95 29.66
CA ASP A 421 6.26 -6.02 30.03
C ASP A 421 4.88 -6.42 29.48
N GLY A 422 4.60 -7.75 29.50
CA GLY A 422 3.33 -8.31 29.02
C GLY A 422 3.21 -8.46 27.51
N LYS A 423 4.21 -8.03 26.73
CA LYS A 423 4.22 -8.14 25.27
C LYS A 423 5.17 -9.23 24.79
N VAL A 424 4.76 -9.97 23.75
CA VAL A 424 5.62 -10.93 23.07
C VAL A 424 6.78 -10.19 22.43
N THR A 425 7.98 -10.72 22.57
CA THR A 425 9.21 -10.20 21.95
C THR A 425 9.88 -11.22 21.03
N GLY A 426 9.38 -12.45 21.02
CA GLY A 426 9.87 -13.52 20.17
C GLY A 426 9.44 -14.90 20.65
N TRP A 427 9.98 -15.95 20.02
CA TRP A 427 9.63 -17.34 20.23
C TRP A 427 10.90 -18.20 20.37
N ALA A 428 11.00 -18.98 21.46
CA ALA A 428 12.14 -19.85 21.76
C ALA A 428 11.79 -21.33 21.55
N ASP A 429 12.76 -22.13 21.16
CA ASP A 429 12.57 -23.57 20.92
C ASP A 429 12.41 -24.37 22.22
N ALA A 430 13.10 -23.97 23.30
CA ALA A 430 13.07 -24.68 24.56
C ALA A 430 12.11 -24.03 25.58
N GLU A 431 11.32 -24.83 26.30
CA GLU A 431 10.42 -24.34 27.36
C GLU A 431 11.15 -23.52 28.42
N SER A 432 12.40 -23.90 28.77
CA SER A 432 13.19 -23.21 29.78
C SER A 432 13.47 -21.74 29.43
N GLN A 433 13.46 -21.40 28.14
CA GLN A 433 13.69 -20.05 27.62
C GLN A 433 12.39 -19.22 27.54
N GLY A 434 11.23 -19.88 27.58
CA GLY A 434 9.93 -19.19 27.56
C GLY A 434 9.70 -18.41 28.85
N SER A 435 9.12 -17.21 28.72
CA SER A 435 8.81 -16.34 29.84
C SER A 435 7.68 -16.89 30.70
N VAL A 436 7.74 -16.59 32.01
CA VAL A 436 6.70 -16.95 32.96
C VAL A 436 5.67 -15.84 33.04
N LEU A 437 4.41 -16.19 32.82
CA LEU A 437 3.22 -15.38 33.07
C LEU A 437 2.65 -15.74 34.43
N LYS A 438 2.40 -14.76 35.29
CA LYS A 438 1.98 -15.01 36.67
C LYS A 438 0.65 -14.31 36.98
N SER A 439 -0.31 -15.03 37.55
CA SER A 439 -1.57 -14.42 38.01
C SER A 439 -1.36 -13.53 39.24
N GLY A 440 -1.90 -12.30 39.14
CA GLY A 440 -1.86 -11.28 40.20
C GLY A 440 -2.85 -11.55 41.34
N GLU A 441 -2.97 -10.60 42.26
CA GLU A 441 -3.91 -10.67 43.39
C GLU A 441 -5.39 -10.81 42.96
N ASP A 442 -5.72 -10.25 41.79
CA ASP A 442 -7.02 -10.32 41.12
C ASP A 442 -7.19 -11.60 40.28
N GLY A 443 -6.23 -12.52 40.33
CA GLY A 443 -6.19 -13.73 39.52
C GLY A 443 -5.86 -13.51 38.05
N LYS A 444 -5.47 -12.30 37.64
CA LYS A 444 -5.30 -11.94 36.22
C LYS A 444 -3.85 -11.85 35.77
N PHE A 445 -3.66 -12.14 34.49
CA PHE A 445 -2.47 -11.73 33.71
C PHE A 445 -2.85 -11.49 32.26
N LYS A 446 -2.02 -10.71 31.57
CA LYS A 446 -2.18 -10.42 30.14
C LYS A 446 -0.96 -10.85 29.35
N VAL A 447 -1.18 -11.18 28.09
CA VAL A 447 -0.15 -11.30 27.07
C VAL A 447 -0.64 -10.66 25.80
N GLU A 448 0.15 -9.74 25.26
CA GLU A 448 -0.18 -8.93 24.07
C GLU A 448 0.85 -9.20 22.97
N GLY A 449 0.48 -8.89 21.72
CA GLY A 449 1.36 -9.07 20.58
C GLY A 449 1.29 -10.47 19.98
N LEU A 450 0.10 -11.05 19.96
CA LEU A 450 -0.19 -12.36 19.38
C LEU A 450 -0.85 -12.20 18.02
N ASP A 451 -0.48 -13.06 17.10
CA ASP A 451 -1.22 -13.35 15.89
C ASP A 451 -2.53 -14.08 16.19
N ASP A 452 -3.47 -14.15 15.27
CA ASP A 452 -4.55 -15.09 15.43
C ASP A 452 -4.03 -16.53 15.20
N GLY A 453 -4.58 -17.49 15.94
CA GLY A 453 -4.11 -18.89 15.85
C GLY A 453 -4.40 -19.73 17.07
N ASN A 454 -3.69 -20.86 17.13
CA ASN A 454 -3.81 -21.82 18.20
C ASN A 454 -2.58 -21.76 19.12
N TYR A 455 -2.84 -21.69 20.41
CA TYR A 455 -1.84 -21.61 21.47
C TYR A 455 -2.08 -22.66 22.53
N THR A 456 -1.08 -22.92 23.36
CA THR A 456 -1.20 -23.72 24.57
C THR A 456 -0.70 -22.89 25.75
N LEU A 457 -1.56 -22.63 26.72
CA LEU A 457 -1.18 -22.12 28.03
C LEU A 457 -0.87 -23.28 28.94
N ARG A 458 0.42 -23.50 29.25
CA ARG A 458 0.86 -24.54 30.18
C ARG A 458 1.06 -23.96 31.57
N GLU A 459 0.28 -24.44 32.54
CA GLU A 459 0.50 -24.10 33.94
C GLU A 459 1.74 -24.86 34.44
N THR A 460 2.73 -24.13 34.93
CA THR A 460 4.00 -24.68 35.44
C THR A 460 4.06 -24.72 36.95
N LYS A 461 3.20 -23.93 37.60
CA LYS A 461 3.03 -23.91 39.05
C LYS A 461 1.59 -23.54 39.41
N ALA A 462 0.92 -24.42 40.15
CA ALA A 462 -0.43 -24.16 40.65
C ALA A 462 -0.42 -23.22 41.87
N PRO A 463 -1.53 -22.48 42.13
CA PRO A 463 -1.73 -21.76 43.37
C PRO A 463 -1.64 -22.69 44.59
N ALA A 464 -1.31 -22.14 45.75
CA ALA A 464 -1.22 -22.92 47.00
C ALA A 464 -2.56 -23.61 47.32
N GLY A 465 -2.54 -24.93 47.54
CA GLY A 465 -3.72 -25.73 47.82
C GLY A 465 -4.49 -26.23 46.60
N TYR A 466 -3.98 -26.00 45.40
CA TYR A 466 -4.59 -26.43 44.13
C TYR A 466 -3.74 -27.47 43.41
N ASN A 467 -4.39 -28.34 42.65
CA ASN A 467 -3.72 -29.33 41.83
C ASN A 467 -3.14 -28.69 40.56
N LEU A 468 -1.93 -29.06 40.17
CA LEU A 468 -1.32 -28.70 38.90
C LEU A 468 -1.96 -29.55 37.79
N PRO A 469 -2.56 -28.96 36.75
CA PRO A 469 -3.08 -29.70 35.60
C PRO A 469 -1.96 -30.44 34.86
N ALA A 470 -2.25 -31.70 34.48
CA ALA A 470 -1.27 -32.52 33.76
C ALA A 470 -1.01 -32.02 32.33
N ASN A 471 -2.04 -31.47 31.71
CA ASN A 471 -2.01 -30.94 30.33
C ASN A 471 -2.11 -29.43 30.35
N GLY A 472 -1.58 -28.78 29.26
CA GLY A 472 -1.82 -27.37 29.04
C GLY A 472 -3.25 -27.13 28.54
N PHE A 473 -3.71 -25.89 28.64
CA PHE A 473 -5.00 -25.42 28.15
C PHE A 473 -4.85 -24.99 26.67
N SER A 474 -5.68 -25.58 25.80
CA SER A 474 -5.72 -25.20 24.39
C SER A 474 -6.46 -23.86 24.24
N VAL A 475 -5.81 -22.86 23.66
CA VAL A 475 -6.40 -21.54 23.40
C VAL A 475 -6.45 -21.31 21.91
N THR A 476 -7.64 -20.98 21.38
CA THR A 476 -7.82 -20.54 20.01
C THR A 476 -8.20 -19.07 20.03
N LEU A 477 -7.42 -18.25 19.34
CA LEU A 477 -7.69 -16.84 19.08
C LEU A 477 -7.98 -16.70 17.61
N LYS A 478 -9.14 -16.15 17.24
CA LYS A 478 -9.57 -16.05 15.83
C LYS A 478 -10.12 -14.66 15.54
N ALA A 479 -9.44 -13.95 14.65
CA ALA A 479 -9.89 -12.68 14.11
C ALA A 479 -10.71 -12.87 12.84
N THR A 480 -11.64 -11.95 12.57
CA THR A 480 -12.33 -11.82 11.29
C THR A 480 -11.93 -10.49 10.68
N THR A 481 -11.11 -10.55 9.64
CA THR A 481 -10.55 -9.40 8.95
C THR A 481 -11.12 -9.27 7.53
N ALA A 482 -11.06 -8.05 6.96
CA ALA A 482 -11.47 -7.77 5.59
C ALA A 482 -10.38 -8.24 4.62
N ASN A 483 -10.49 -9.50 4.18
CA ASN A 483 -9.60 -10.12 3.21
C ASN A 483 -10.09 -9.94 1.76
N ASN A 484 -9.30 -10.38 0.78
CA ASN A 484 -9.65 -10.38 -0.65
C ASN A 484 -9.93 -8.99 -1.24
N GLN A 485 -9.14 -7.98 -0.87
CA GLN A 485 -9.21 -6.63 -1.42
C GLN A 485 -10.56 -5.94 -1.14
N THR A 486 -11.22 -6.25 -0.03
CA THR A 486 -12.55 -5.70 0.33
C THR A 486 -12.46 -4.53 1.30
N TRP A 487 -11.31 -4.22 1.82
CA TRP A 487 -11.14 -3.13 2.78
C TRP A 487 -11.35 -1.75 2.12
N ASN A 488 -12.11 -0.88 2.78
CA ASN A 488 -12.46 0.45 2.30
C ASN A 488 -11.59 1.57 2.88
N GLY A 489 -10.50 1.23 3.59
CA GLY A 489 -9.56 2.19 4.18
C GLY A 489 -9.90 2.66 5.59
N THR A 490 -10.97 2.17 6.23
CA THR A 490 -11.30 2.48 7.63
C THR A 490 -10.98 1.30 8.54
N ALA A 491 -10.33 1.55 9.70
CA ALA A 491 -9.89 0.49 10.60
C ALA A 491 -11.03 -0.42 11.09
N ASN A 492 -12.20 0.15 11.41
CA ASN A 492 -13.36 -0.59 11.91
C ASN A 492 -13.98 -1.55 10.87
N THR A 493 -13.68 -1.37 9.59
CA THR A 493 -14.10 -2.30 8.55
C THR A 493 -13.03 -3.34 8.23
N ALA A 494 -11.80 -3.12 8.71
CA ALA A 494 -10.71 -4.07 8.53
C ALA A 494 -10.75 -5.22 9.55
N LEU A 495 -11.11 -4.95 10.81
CA LEU A 495 -11.29 -5.94 11.88
C LEU A 495 -12.73 -5.87 12.39
N THR A 496 -13.52 -6.93 12.18
CA THR A 496 -14.96 -6.94 12.47
C THR A 496 -15.35 -7.86 13.62
N ASP A 497 -14.53 -8.86 13.95
CA ASP A 497 -14.77 -9.76 15.07
C ASP A 497 -13.45 -10.31 15.63
N LEU A 498 -13.46 -10.65 16.92
CA LEU A 498 -12.39 -11.34 17.62
C LEU A 498 -13.00 -12.40 18.53
N ALA A 499 -12.87 -13.66 18.17
CA ALA A 499 -13.34 -14.78 18.96
C ALA A 499 -12.19 -15.45 19.72
N VAL A 500 -12.43 -15.90 20.93
CA VAL A 500 -11.46 -16.66 21.73
C VAL A 500 -12.11 -17.86 22.38
N LYS A 501 -11.40 -18.98 22.47
CA LYS A 501 -11.84 -20.20 23.17
C LYS A 501 -10.70 -20.74 24.01
N VAL A 502 -11.06 -21.39 25.15
CA VAL A 502 -10.16 -22.21 25.94
C VAL A 502 -10.79 -23.58 26.16
N ASP A 503 -10.13 -24.68 25.75
CA ASP A 503 -10.61 -26.06 25.85
C ASP A 503 -12.08 -26.22 25.41
N GLN A 504 -12.47 -25.68 24.27
CA GLN A 504 -13.84 -25.66 23.71
C GLN A 504 -14.84 -24.74 24.45
N THR A 505 -14.44 -24.02 25.48
CA THR A 505 -15.29 -23.03 26.16
C THR A 505 -15.06 -21.66 25.52
N ASP A 506 -16.13 -20.99 25.08
CA ASP A 506 -16.06 -19.65 24.53
C ASP A 506 -15.66 -18.64 25.62
N GLY A 507 -14.72 -17.79 25.27
CA GLY A 507 -14.40 -16.56 26.00
C GLY A 507 -15.07 -15.35 25.35
N THR A 508 -14.61 -14.16 25.70
CA THR A 508 -15.15 -12.90 25.15
C THR A 508 -14.04 -12.13 24.45
N GLY A 509 -14.17 -11.95 23.13
CA GLY A 509 -13.28 -11.07 22.35
C GLY A 509 -13.76 -9.64 22.33
N ASN A 510 -12.82 -8.71 22.21
CA ASN A 510 -13.10 -7.29 22.07
C ASN A 510 -12.16 -6.71 21.00
N VAL A 511 -12.72 -6.28 19.88
CA VAL A 511 -11.95 -5.74 18.73
C VAL A 511 -11.26 -4.42 19.05
N ASP A 512 -11.87 -3.57 19.91
CA ASP A 512 -11.31 -2.25 20.26
C ASP A 512 -10.01 -2.40 21.05
N THR A 513 -9.98 -3.36 21.99
CA THR A 513 -8.78 -3.63 22.80
C THR A 513 -7.88 -4.70 22.20
N GLY A 514 -8.36 -5.45 21.18
CA GLY A 514 -7.66 -6.59 20.61
C GLY A 514 -7.48 -7.78 21.57
N LEU A 515 -8.21 -7.84 22.69
CA LEU A 515 -8.02 -8.82 23.73
C LEU A 515 -9.12 -9.89 23.73
N GLY A 516 -8.70 -11.14 23.78
CA GLY A 516 -9.56 -12.29 24.09
C GLY A 516 -9.54 -12.60 25.58
N ALA A 517 -10.67 -12.41 26.29
CA ALA A 517 -10.80 -12.71 27.71
C ALA A 517 -11.19 -14.18 27.92
N ILE A 518 -10.39 -14.92 28.68
CA ILE A 518 -10.61 -16.33 29.00
C ILE A 518 -10.50 -16.60 30.52
N THR A 519 -11.16 -17.66 30.97
CA THR A 519 -11.11 -18.11 32.37
C THR A 519 -10.49 -19.49 32.46
N ILE A 520 -9.47 -19.64 33.31
CA ILE A 520 -8.79 -20.90 33.57
C ILE A 520 -9.08 -21.33 35.02
N LYS A 521 -9.52 -22.59 35.19
CA LYS A 521 -9.97 -23.16 36.47
C LYS A 521 -8.97 -24.15 37.04
N ASN A 522 -8.69 -24.07 38.36
CA ASN A 522 -8.00 -25.15 39.09
C ASN A 522 -8.90 -25.78 40.15
N THR A 523 -8.71 -27.07 40.33
CA THR A 523 -9.41 -27.82 41.35
C THR A 523 -8.57 -27.88 42.63
N GLN A 524 -9.18 -27.60 43.77
CA GLN A 524 -8.51 -27.75 45.07
C GLN A 524 -7.98 -29.18 45.25
N GLY A 525 -6.76 -29.29 45.71
CA GLY A 525 -6.19 -30.54 46.11
C GLY A 525 -7.00 -31.10 47.29
N SER A 526 -7.35 -32.40 47.26
CA SER A 526 -7.87 -33.04 48.43
C SER A 526 -6.77 -33.02 49.50
N SER A 527 -6.97 -32.26 50.58
CA SER A 527 -6.17 -32.49 51.77
C SER A 527 -6.49 -33.92 52.21
N LEU A 528 -5.57 -34.85 51.97
CA LEU A 528 -5.67 -36.13 52.67
C LEU A 528 -5.74 -35.78 54.15
N PRO A 529 -6.73 -36.32 54.90
CA PRO A 529 -6.72 -36.18 56.37
C PRO A 529 -5.32 -36.59 56.82
N SER A 530 -4.67 -35.78 57.63
CA SER A 530 -3.41 -36.12 58.24
C SER A 530 -3.71 -37.36 59.15
N THR A 531 -3.48 -38.55 58.57
CA THR A 531 -3.59 -39.80 59.36
C THR A 531 -2.47 -39.96 60.40
N GLY A 532 -1.61 -38.93 60.55
CA GLY A 532 -0.57 -38.84 61.58
C GLY A 532 -1.00 -38.19 62.90
N GLY A 533 -2.30 -37.77 63.06
CA GLY A 533 -2.83 -37.23 64.27
C GLY A 533 -3.23 -38.37 65.30
N MET A 534 -3.97 -38.08 66.33
CA MET A 534 -4.30 -38.91 67.46
C MET A 534 -4.62 -40.40 67.21
N GLY A 535 -5.01 -40.80 65.99
CA GLY A 535 -5.28 -42.17 65.60
C GLY A 535 -4.07 -43.12 65.66
N THR A 536 -2.90 -42.63 65.18
CA THR A 536 -1.66 -43.44 65.29
C THR A 536 -1.13 -43.52 66.69
N VAL A 537 -1.28 -42.48 67.50
CA VAL A 537 -0.92 -42.52 68.94
C VAL A 537 -1.81 -43.47 69.64
N LEU A 538 -3.13 -43.50 69.37
CA LEU A 538 -4.07 -44.44 69.99
C LEU A 538 -3.76 -45.92 69.62
N LEU A 539 -3.39 -46.20 68.39
CA LEU A 539 -2.96 -47.49 67.88
C LEU A 539 -1.65 -47.98 68.57
N TYR A 540 -0.67 -47.08 68.75
CA TYR A 540 0.56 -47.38 69.47
C TYR A 540 0.31 -47.67 70.94
N VAL A 541 -0.52 -46.85 71.61
CA VAL A 541 -0.89 -47.07 73.02
C VAL A 541 -1.66 -48.37 73.18
N ALA A 542 -2.63 -48.68 72.32
CA ALA A 542 -3.35 -49.96 72.35
C ALA A 542 -2.42 -51.16 72.06
N GLY A 543 -1.51 -51.03 71.07
CA GLY A 543 -0.52 -52.07 70.76
C GLY A 543 0.43 -52.34 71.90
N ILE A 544 0.94 -51.32 72.57
CA ILE A 544 1.80 -51.49 73.76
C ILE A 544 1.04 -52.13 74.90
N ALA A 545 -0.20 -51.73 75.14
CA ALA A 545 -1.03 -52.35 76.19
C ALA A 545 -1.27 -53.85 75.95
N VAL A 546 -1.53 -54.24 74.70
CA VAL A 546 -1.68 -55.66 74.31
C VAL A 546 -0.38 -56.45 74.52
N PHE A 547 0.77 -55.84 74.14
CA PHE A 547 2.09 -56.46 74.31
C PHE A 547 2.42 -56.65 75.80
N VAL A 548 2.12 -55.69 76.68
CA VAL A 548 2.35 -55.77 78.12
C VAL A 548 1.44 -56.85 78.74
N LEU A 549 0.17 -56.92 78.36
CA LEU A 549 -0.75 -57.96 78.82
C LEU A 549 -0.33 -59.34 78.33
N ALA A 550 0.09 -59.52 77.12
CA ALA A 550 0.59 -60.77 76.58
C ALA A 550 1.89 -61.21 77.29
N GLY A 551 2.79 -60.27 77.55
CA GLY A 551 4.01 -60.51 78.31
C GLY A 551 3.74 -60.92 79.77
N ALA A 552 2.81 -60.22 80.40
CA ALA A 552 2.39 -60.58 81.78
C ALA A 552 1.73 -61.99 81.89
N THR A 553 0.86 -62.31 80.90
CA THR A 553 0.23 -63.64 80.83
C THR A 553 1.25 -64.75 80.56
N LEU A 554 2.24 -64.49 79.70
CA LEU A 554 3.33 -65.43 79.41
C LEU A 554 4.20 -65.66 80.63
N VAL A 555 4.55 -64.61 81.36
CA VAL A 555 5.31 -64.73 82.63
C VAL A 555 4.53 -65.48 83.68
N MET A 556 3.21 -65.25 83.84
CA MET A 556 2.36 -66.03 84.77
C MET A 556 2.22 -67.50 84.35
N ALA A 557 2.12 -67.79 83.05
CA ALA A 557 2.08 -69.13 82.51
C ALA A 557 3.39 -69.89 82.75
N LEU A 558 4.52 -69.23 82.56
CA LEU A 558 5.87 -69.78 82.81
C LEU A 558 6.10 -70.01 84.31
N ARG A 559 5.64 -69.10 85.17
CA ARG A 559 5.69 -69.31 86.64
C ARG A 559 4.83 -70.48 87.11
N ARG A 560 3.66 -70.76 86.54
CA ARG A 560 2.82 -71.89 86.79
C ARG A 560 3.40 -73.22 86.30
N ARG A 561 4.30 -73.22 85.38
CA ARG A 561 4.98 -74.42 84.85
C ARG A 561 6.19 -74.86 85.69
N ASN A 562 6.76 -73.93 86.48
CA ASN A 562 7.95 -74.16 87.32
C ASN A 562 7.63 -74.24 88.86
N ALA A 563 6.34 -74.27 89.24
CA ALA A 563 5.83 -74.63 90.59
C ALA A 563 5.11 -75.97 90.48
#